data_9e195d3a6a81f3f183afff1e2ba6547f
#
_entry.id   9e195d3a6a81f3f183afff1e2ba6547f
#
_cell.length_a   1.000
_cell.length_b   1.000
_cell.length_c   1.000
_cell.angle_alpha   90.00
_cell.angle_beta   90.00
_cell.angle_gamma   90.00
#
_symmetry.space_group_name_H-M   'P 1'
#
loop_
_entity.id
_entity.type
_entity.pdbx_description
1 polymer ?
#
loop_
_entity_poly.entity_id
_entity_poly.type
_entity_poly.pdbx_seq_one_letter_code
_entity_poly.pdbx_strand_id
1 'polypeptide(L)'
;MNEIFKQIPLYRFIMFCNETAMNKKVLDCGAGGDYPSLSLFSEYGYETHGIELNSKQLEKANIYASKKSQNLNIERGDMRKLNFENEYFSFVYSYNSVFHMTKSDVLNSINEMKRVLKPEGLLFVNFLTTKDHRCGTGVAMGENQYEQMDDYIPVIHSYFEEDEPEKYFNKMKILYKESRVLERIFEGKKIRQGFVDYIVKKE
;
A
#
# COMPACT_ATOMS: atom_id res chain seq x y z
N MET A 1 -11.67 -24.25 5.17
CA MET A 1 -12.46 -22.99 5.13
C MET A 1 -11.93 -22.19 3.97
N ASN A 2 -12.75 -21.91 2.94
CA ASN A 2 -12.30 -21.09 1.81
C ASN A 2 -12.11 -19.66 2.31
N GLU A 3 -10.88 -19.16 2.32
CA GLU A 3 -10.60 -17.77 2.65
C GLU A 3 -11.19 -16.87 1.58
N ILE A 4 -12.15 -16.03 1.96
CA ILE A 4 -12.75 -15.06 1.05
C ILE A 4 -11.92 -13.77 1.14
N PHE A 5 -10.99 -13.61 0.20
CA PHE A 5 -10.25 -12.36 0.04
C PHE A 5 -11.17 -11.32 -0.63
N LYS A 6 -11.58 -10.29 0.09
CA LYS A 6 -12.39 -9.18 -0.45
C LYS A 6 -11.76 -7.83 -0.13
N GLN A 7 -10.58 -7.60 -0.63
CA GLN A 7 -9.99 -6.27 -0.64
C GLN A 7 -10.42 -5.56 -1.94
N ILE A 8 -11.62 -4.96 -1.91
CA ILE A 8 -12.23 -4.29 -3.07
C ILE A 8 -11.25 -3.35 -3.80
N PRO A 9 -10.44 -2.50 -3.13
CA PRO A 9 -9.48 -1.63 -3.81
C PRO A 9 -8.45 -2.38 -4.65
N LEU A 10 -7.93 -3.51 -4.16
CA LEU A 10 -6.94 -4.30 -4.88
C LEU A 10 -7.55 -5.06 -6.07
N TYR A 11 -8.77 -5.57 -5.96
CA TYR A 11 -9.48 -6.13 -7.11
C TYR A 11 -9.70 -5.09 -8.20
N ARG A 12 -10.05 -3.86 -7.82
CA ARG A 12 -10.15 -2.74 -8.76
C ARG A 12 -8.79 -2.46 -9.43
N PHE A 13 -7.71 -2.43 -8.66
CA PHE A 13 -6.38 -2.24 -9.23
C PHE A 13 -6.01 -3.36 -10.22
N ILE A 14 -6.27 -4.63 -9.90
CA ILE A 14 -6.07 -5.76 -10.83
C ILE A 14 -6.90 -5.58 -12.11
N MET A 15 -8.13 -5.09 -12.01
CA MET A 15 -8.97 -4.80 -13.19
C MET A 15 -8.27 -3.77 -14.10
N PHE A 16 -7.80 -2.65 -13.56
CA PHE A 16 -7.03 -1.65 -14.32
C PHE A 16 -5.75 -2.25 -14.93
N CYS A 17 -5.01 -3.06 -14.17
CA CYS A 17 -3.81 -3.73 -14.67
C CYS A 17 -4.12 -4.67 -15.84
N ASN A 18 -5.22 -5.43 -15.79
CA ASN A 18 -5.62 -6.37 -16.84
C ASN A 18 -6.14 -5.68 -18.11
N GLU A 19 -6.53 -4.41 -18.05
CA GLU A 19 -6.89 -3.59 -19.22
C GLU A 19 -5.67 -3.10 -20.00
N THR A 20 -4.45 -3.26 -19.47
CA THR A 20 -3.21 -2.88 -20.15
C THR A 20 -2.63 -4.05 -20.94
N ALA A 21 -1.82 -3.75 -21.95
CA ALA A 21 -1.01 -4.76 -22.67
C ALA A 21 0.35 -5.05 -22.00
N MET A 22 0.57 -4.58 -20.77
CA MET A 22 1.84 -4.74 -20.07
C MET A 22 2.01 -6.17 -19.52
N ASN A 23 3.28 -6.59 -19.35
CA ASN A 23 3.56 -7.87 -18.69
C ASN A 23 3.11 -7.82 -17.21
N LYS A 24 2.62 -8.96 -16.72
CA LYS A 24 2.06 -9.10 -15.37
C LYS A 24 3.16 -9.21 -14.31
N LYS A 25 3.94 -8.15 -14.11
CA LYS A 25 4.97 -8.06 -13.07
C LYS A 25 4.61 -6.96 -12.08
N VAL A 26 4.41 -7.33 -10.80
CA VAL A 26 3.92 -6.43 -9.76
C VAL A 26 4.84 -6.40 -8.54
N LEU A 27 4.99 -5.20 -7.95
CA LEU A 27 5.66 -4.97 -6.66
C LEU A 27 4.66 -4.49 -5.62
N ASP A 28 4.66 -5.11 -4.44
CA ASP A 28 4.00 -4.63 -3.22
C ASP A 28 5.01 -3.97 -2.28
N CYS A 29 4.78 -2.71 -1.93
CA CYS A 29 5.57 -1.97 -0.97
C CYS A 29 4.86 -1.95 0.40
N GLY A 30 5.25 -2.86 1.28
CA GLY A 30 4.62 -3.19 2.56
C GLY A 30 3.88 -4.53 2.50
N ALA A 31 4.59 -5.55 2.00
CA ALA A 31 4.02 -6.87 1.64
C ALA A 31 3.90 -7.86 2.81
N GLY A 32 4.04 -7.39 4.06
CA GLY A 32 4.03 -8.25 5.25
C GLY A 32 2.64 -8.66 5.73
N GLY A 33 2.63 -9.42 6.83
CA GLY A 33 1.42 -9.77 7.57
C GLY A 33 0.90 -11.17 7.36
N ASP A 34 -0.17 -11.49 8.11
CA ASP A 34 -0.74 -12.84 8.13
C ASP A 34 -1.48 -13.19 6.81
N TYR A 35 -1.85 -12.20 6.02
CA TYR A 35 -2.58 -12.32 4.75
C TYR A 35 -1.99 -11.37 3.71
N PRO A 36 -0.80 -11.66 3.16
CA PRO A 36 -0.14 -10.79 2.21
C PRO A 36 -0.98 -10.62 0.94
N SER A 37 -1.21 -9.37 0.57
CA SER A 37 -2.05 -9.02 -0.61
C SER A 37 -1.47 -9.52 -1.93
N LEU A 38 -0.17 -9.78 -2.00
CA LEU A 38 0.49 -10.40 -3.15
C LEU A 38 -0.08 -11.78 -3.49
N SER A 39 -0.64 -12.52 -2.51
CA SER A 39 -1.29 -13.80 -2.77
C SER A 39 -2.43 -13.66 -3.80
N LEU A 40 -3.20 -12.56 -3.73
CA LEU A 40 -4.23 -12.26 -4.70
C LEU A 40 -3.64 -12.10 -6.12
N PHE A 41 -2.57 -11.32 -6.27
CA PHE A 41 -1.92 -11.12 -7.56
C PHE A 41 -1.34 -12.43 -8.13
N SER A 42 -0.73 -13.26 -7.27
CA SER A 42 -0.25 -14.59 -7.65
C SER A 42 -1.39 -15.47 -8.22
N GLU A 43 -2.57 -15.47 -7.60
CA GLU A 43 -3.75 -16.21 -8.09
C GLU A 43 -4.24 -15.72 -9.46
N TYR A 44 -4.02 -14.44 -9.79
CA TYR A 44 -4.34 -13.88 -11.12
C TYR A 44 -3.18 -13.98 -12.13
N GLY A 45 -2.14 -14.77 -11.80
CA GLY A 45 -1.05 -15.09 -12.71
C GLY A 45 -0.02 -13.96 -12.88
N TYR A 46 0.15 -13.13 -11.86
CA TYR A 46 1.21 -12.12 -11.83
C TYR A 46 2.52 -12.70 -11.31
N GLU A 47 3.64 -12.28 -11.89
CA GLU A 47 4.96 -12.39 -11.28
C GLU A 47 5.02 -11.39 -10.13
N THR A 48 5.12 -11.90 -8.89
CA THR A 48 5.02 -11.10 -7.68
C THR A 48 6.38 -10.83 -7.06
N HIS A 49 6.54 -9.61 -6.56
CA HIS A 49 7.66 -9.18 -5.73
C HIS A 49 7.12 -8.35 -4.57
N GLY A 50 7.73 -8.45 -3.40
CA GLY A 50 7.31 -7.68 -2.23
C GLY A 50 8.48 -7.20 -1.41
N ILE A 51 8.30 -6.03 -0.77
CA ILE A 51 9.25 -5.46 0.20
C ILE A 51 8.54 -5.29 1.54
N GLU A 52 9.16 -5.80 2.61
CA GLU A 52 8.70 -5.63 3.98
C GLU A 52 9.86 -5.25 4.90
N LEU A 53 9.70 -4.16 5.66
CA LEU A 53 10.73 -3.67 6.57
C LEU A 53 10.78 -4.48 7.88
N ASN A 54 9.61 -4.87 8.40
CA ASN A 54 9.47 -5.54 9.67
C ASN A 54 9.67 -7.06 9.52
N SER A 55 10.74 -7.59 10.12
CA SER A 55 11.10 -9.01 10.01
C SER A 55 9.99 -9.97 10.50
N LYS A 56 9.22 -9.59 11.54
CA LYS A 56 8.11 -10.42 12.04
C LYS A 56 6.94 -10.46 11.05
N GLN A 57 6.63 -9.33 10.39
CA GLN A 57 5.59 -9.28 9.38
C GLN A 57 6.01 -10.03 8.11
N LEU A 58 7.29 -9.95 7.74
CA LEU A 58 7.88 -10.74 6.65
C LEU A 58 7.78 -12.24 6.94
N GLU A 59 8.12 -12.68 8.16
CA GLU A 59 8.00 -14.08 8.57
C GLU A 59 6.56 -14.61 8.44
N LYS A 60 5.58 -13.82 8.90
CA LYS A 60 4.15 -14.16 8.76
C LYS A 60 3.75 -14.35 7.30
N ALA A 61 4.16 -13.43 6.43
CA ALA A 61 3.89 -13.50 5.00
C ALA A 61 4.50 -14.76 4.35
N ASN A 62 5.74 -15.12 4.73
CA ASN A 62 6.42 -16.31 4.24
C ASN A 62 5.75 -17.61 4.73
N ILE A 63 5.27 -17.65 5.99
CA ILE A 63 4.50 -18.78 6.51
C ILE A 63 3.19 -18.94 5.72
N TYR A 64 2.49 -17.84 5.44
CA TYR A 64 1.27 -17.87 4.63
C TYR A 64 1.55 -18.38 3.20
N ALA A 65 2.56 -17.82 2.52
CA ALA A 65 2.95 -18.23 1.17
C ALA A 65 3.29 -19.73 1.10
N SER A 66 4.03 -20.23 2.09
CA SER A 66 4.38 -21.66 2.21
C SER A 66 3.14 -22.54 2.36
N LYS A 67 2.17 -22.16 3.21
CA LYS A 67 0.91 -22.88 3.40
C LYS A 67 0.07 -22.94 2.13
N LYS A 68 0.16 -21.93 1.28
CA LYS A 68 -0.56 -21.84 -0.01
C LYS A 68 0.23 -22.42 -1.19
N SER A 69 1.46 -22.89 -0.97
CA SER A 69 2.39 -23.30 -2.04
C SER A 69 2.58 -22.19 -3.09
N GLN A 70 2.61 -20.94 -2.65
CA GLN A 70 2.85 -19.78 -3.50
C GLN A 70 4.28 -19.28 -3.32
N ASN A 71 4.91 -18.86 -4.42
CA ASN A 71 6.17 -18.11 -4.39
C ASN A 71 5.85 -16.61 -4.59
N LEU A 72 5.80 -15.84 -3.50
CA LEU A 72 5.45 -14.41 -3.53
C LEU A 72 6.67 -13.49 -3.69
N ASN A 73 7.90 -14.02 -3.57
CA ASN A 73 9.16 -13.27 -3.66
C ASN A 73 9.17 -12.02 -2.75
N ILE A 74 8.78 -12.20 -1.49
CA ILE A 74 8.80 -11.11 -0.51
C ILE A 74 10.17 -11.13 0.18
N GLU A 75 10.87 -10.00 0.13
CA GLU A 75 12.17 -9.82 0.78
C GLU A 75 12.16 -8.68 1.80
N ARG A 76 13.14 -8.70 2.69
CA ARG A 76 13.33 -7.62 3.63
C ARG A 76 13.90 -6.40 2.92
N GLY A 77 13.23 -5.25 3.03
CA GLY A 77 13.67 -4.01 2.42
C GLY A 77 12.89 -2.80 2.91
N ASP A 78 13.35 -1.63 2.50
CA ASP A 78 12.76 -0.34 2.81
C ASP A 78 12.20 0.29 1.53
N MET A 79 10.90 0.60 1.52
CA MET A 79 10.25 1.22 0.36
C MET A 79 10.75 2.64 0.06
N ARG A 80 11.44 3.28 1.01
CA ARG A 80 12.10 4.58 0.82
C ARG A 80 13.38 4.49 -0.02
N LYS A 81 13.89 3.27 -0.20
CA LYS A 81 15.09 2.96 -1.00
C LYS A 81 14.97 1.54 -1.57
N LEU A 82 14.33 1.42 -2.70
CA LEU A 82 14.10 0.13 -3.36
C LEU A 82 15.35 -0.38 -4.08
N ASN A 83 15.73 -1.63 -3.82
CA ASN A 83 16.87 -2.27 -4.45
C ASN A 83 16.49 -2.93 -5.79
N PHE A 84 15.82 -2.18 -6.66
CA PHE A 84 15.44 -2.58 -8.01
C PHE A 84 15.92 -1.55 -9.02
N GLU A 85 16.13 -1.99 -10.25
CA GLU A 85 16.47 -1.11 -11.37
C GLU A 85 15.33 -0.15 -11.69
N ASN A 86 15.66 0.95 -12.39
CA ASN A 86 14.65 1.84 -12.92
C ASN A 86 13.74 1.09 -13.90
N GLU A 87 12.45 1.41 -13.89
CA GLU A 87 11.49 0.92 -14.89
C GLU A 87 11.43 -0.62 -14.98
N TYR A 88 11.55 -1.28 -13.84
CA TYR A 88 11.56 -2.74 -13.76
C TYR A 88 10.15 -3.37 -13.69
N PHE A 89 9.20 -2.71 -13.01
CA PHE A 89 7.85 -3.21 -12.78
C PHE A 89 6.82 -2.56 -13.70
N SER A 90 5.85 -3.35 -14.17
CA SER A 90 4.67 -2.85 -14.86
C SER A 90 3.66 -2.25 -13.90
N PHE A 91 3.58 -2.81 -12.69
CA PHE A 91 2.64 -2.43 -11.66
C PHE A 91 3.33 -2.34 -10.31
N VAL A 92 3.02 -1.29 -9.56
CA VAL A 92 3.53 -1.10 -8.19
C VAL A 92 2.34 -0.71 -7.31
N TYR A 93 2.32 -1.19 -6.07
CA TYR A 93 1.33 -0.71 -5.13
C TYR A 93 1.85 -0.66 -3.70
N SER A 94 1.19 0.16 -2.88
CA SER A 94 1.28 0.13 -1.43
C SER A 94 -0.12 0.24 -0.85
N TYR A 95 -0.56 -0.80 -0.17
CA TYR A 95 -1.90 -0.89 0.40
C TYR A 95 -1.84 -0.97 1.92
N ASN A 96 -2.46 0.02 2.59
CA ASN A 96 -2.47 0.16 4.05
C ASN A 96 -1.07 0.18 4.70
N SER A 97 -0.08 0.78 4.03
CA SER A 97 1.31 0.71 4.48
C SER A 97 2.03 2.07 4.42
N VAL A 98 1.98 2.79 3.30
CA VAL A 98 2.79 4.00 3.06
C VAL A 98 2.57 5.12 4.09
N PHE A 99 1.45 5.16 4.75
CA PHE A 99 1.13 6.19 5.74
C PHE A 99 1.66 5.90 7.16
N HIS A 100 2.33 4.76 7.39
CA HIS A 100 3.00 4.44 8.65
C HIS A 100 4.41 5.04 8.72
N MET A 101 4.56 6.27 8.27
CA MET A 101 5.80 7.04 8.29
C MET A 101 5.51 8.54 8.18
N THR A 102 6.55 9.39 8.26
CA THR A 102 6.41 10.83 8.06
C THR A 102 6.00 11.17 6.63
N LYS A 103 5.35 12.32 6.42
CA LYS A 103 5.00 12.81 5.06
C LYS A 103 6.22 12.98 4.15
N SER A 104 7.38 13.28 4.73
CA SER A 104 8.66 13.32 3.99
C SER A 104 9.08 11.94 3.52
N ASP A 105 8.96 10.92 4.36
CA ASP A 105 9.25 9.53 4.00
C ASP A 105 8.23 8.97 3.00
N VAL A 106 6.97 9.37 3.11
CA VAL A 106 5.93 9.06 2.10
C VAL A 106 6.36 9.59 0.72
N LEU A 107 6.83 10.85 0.64
CA LEU A 107 7.34 11.42 -0.61
C LEU A 107 8.50 10.61 -1.19
N ASN A 108 9.47 10.24 -0.34
CA ASN A 108 10.63 9.43 -0.73
C ASN A 108 10.17 8.06 -1.27
N SER A 109 9.25 7.41 -0.57
CA SER A 109 8.70 6.10 -0.96
C SER A 109 7.96 6.17 -2.31
N ILE A 110 7.12 7.18 -2.50
CA ILE A 110 6.41 7.36 -3.78
C ILE A 110 7.39 7.66 -4.93
N ASN A 111 8.45 8.43 -4.69
CA ASN A 111 9.47 8.68 -5.71
C ASN A 111 10.21 7.40 -6.10
N GLU A 112 10.52 6.52 -5.14
CA GLU A 112 11.11 5.21 -5.43
C GLU A 112 10.14 4.29 -6.19
N MET A 113 8.86 4.25 -5.79
CA MET A 113 7.83 3.51 -6.53
C MET A 113 7.72 4.00 -7.98
N LYS A 114 7.76 5.33 -8.20
CA LYS A 114 7.77 5.93 -9.56
C LYS A 114 9.04 5.59 -10.34
N ARG A 115 10.20 5.54 -9.67
CA ARG A 115 11.48 5.21 -10.30
C ARG A 115 11.47 3.79 -10.85
N VAL A 116 11.01 2.83 -10.05
CA VAL A 116 11.00 1.41 -10.46
C VAL A 116 9.82 1.04 -11.36
N LEU A 117 8.82 1.92 -11.50
CA LEU A 117 7.67 1.75 -12.38
C LEU A 117 8.04 2.09 -13.82
N LYS A 118 7.66 1.25 -14.78
CA LYS A 118 7.83 1.47 -16.23
C LYS A 118 7.00 2.67 -16.71
N PRO A 119 7.38 3.33 -17.80
CA PRO A 119 6.48 4.20 -18.56
C PRO A 119 5.18 3.44 -18.89
N GLU A 120 4.05 4.12 -18.86
CA GLU A 120 2.69 3.56 -19.00
C GLU A 120 2.27 2.60 -17.88
N GLY A 121 3.16 2.31 -16.92
CA GLY A 121 2.88 1.48 -15.75
C GLY A 121 1.91 2.12 -14.77
N LEU A 122 1.24 1.28 -13.95
CA LEU A 122 0.24 1.73 -12.99
C LEU A 122 0.77 1.63 -11.55
N LEU A 123 0.53 2.69 -10.79
CA LEU A 123 0.77 2.75 -9.34
C LEU A 123 -0.57 2.86 -8.61
N PHE A 124 -0.80 1.98 -7.63
CA PHE A 124 -1.88 2.13 -6.67
C PHE A 124 -1.33 2.47 -5.29
N VAL A 125 -1.88 3.51 -4.66
CA VAL A 125 -1.54 3.89 -3.27
C VAL A 125 -2.80 4.35 -2.56
N ASN A 126 -2.94 3.96 -1.30
CA ASN A 126 -3.95 4.54 -0.43
C ASN A 126 -3.33 5.29 0.75
N PHE A 127 -4.05 6.31 1.22
CA PHE A 127 -3.64 7.15 2.33
C PHE A 127 -4.74 7.22 3.39
N LEU A 128 -4.35 7.35 4.66
CA LEU A 128 -5.28 7.74 5.73
C LEU A 128 -5.67 9.22 5.57
N THR A 129 -6.94 9.52 5.77
CA THR A 129 -7.40 10.91 5.71
C THR A 129 -7.65 11.47 7.11
N THR A 130 -7.70 12.81 7.22
CA THR A 130 -8.07 13.53 8.45
C THR A 130 -9.47 13.16 8.97
N LYS A 131 -10.28 12.44 8.16
CA LYS A 131 -11.58 11.88 8.56
C LYS A 131 -11.47 10.60 9.40
N ASP A 132 -10.26 10.03 9.56
CA ASP A 132 -10.02 8.87 10.43
C ASP A 132 -10.16 9.26 11.92
N HIS A 133 -10.73 8.35 12.72
CA HIS A 133 -10.97 8.62 14.15
C HIS A 133 -9.70 8.76 14.99
N ARG A 134 -8.57 8.25 14.51
CA ARG A 134 -7.26 8.39 15.19
C ARG A 134 -6.53 9.68 14.83
N CYS A 135 -6.97 10.41 13.81
CA CYS A 135 -6.38 11.70 13.48
C CYS A 135 -6.51 12.67 14.66
N GLY A 136 -5.41 13.33 15.03
CA GLY A 136 -5.38 14.21 16.21
C GLY A 136 -5.09 13.50 17.53
N THR A 137 -4.87 12.19 17.55
CA THR A 137 -4.53 11.43 18.77
C THR A 137 -3.05 11.03 18.77
N GLY A 138 -2.46 10.79 19.97
CA GLY A 138 -1.05 10.43 20.13
C GLY A 138 -0.14 11.65 20.28
N VAL A 139 1.17 11.46 20.04
CA VAL A 139 2.17 12.52 20.12
C VAL A 139 2.31 13.20 18.77
N ALA A 140 2.06 14.52 18.71
CA ALA A 140 2.17 15.28 17.47
C ALA A 140 3.64 15.32 16.98
N MET A 141 3.87 14.91 15.73
CA MET A 141 5.20 14.88 15.08
C MET A 141 5.29 15.90 13.93
N GLY A 142 4.19 16.53 13.56
CA GLY A 142 4.08 17.52 12.50
C GLY A 142 2.61 17.74 12.12
N GLU A 143 2.36 18.46 11.04
CA GLU A 143 1.00 18.72 10.58
C GLU A 143 0.32 17.41 10.12
N ASN A 144 -0.73 17.02 10.86
CA ASN A 144 -1.46 15.77 10.67
C ASN A 144 -0.56 14.52 10.69
N GLN A 145 0.49 14.53 11.52
CA GLN A 145 1.40 13.41 11.75
C GLN A 145 1.47 13.14 13.25
N TYR A 146 1.24 11.89 13.64
CA TYR A 146 1.17 11.53 15.05
C TYR A 146 1.89 10.20 15.29
N GLU A 147 2.71 10.13 16.35
CA GLU A 147 3.18 8.86 16.87
C GLU A 147 2.07 8.23 17.71
N GLN A 148 1.68 7.04 17.36
CA GLN A 148 0.56 6.30 17.95
C GLN A 148 1.00 4.87 18.26
N MET A 149 0.36 4.25 19.26
CA MET A 149 0.67 2.87 19.61
C MET A 149 -0.10 1.90 18.72
N ASP A 150 0.61 1.03 18.01
CA ASP A 150 0.09 -0.13 17.28
C ASP A 150 0.71 -1.39 17.88
N ASP A 151 -0.12 -2.27 18.47
CA ASP A 151 0.33 -3.50 19.14
C ASP A 151 1.50 -3.26 20.12
N TYR A 152 1.40 -2.19 20.93
CA TYR A 152 2.42 -1.76 21.91
C TYR A 152 3.74 -1.28 21.28
N ILE A 153 3.77 -0.98 19.99
CA ILE A 153 4.92 -0.40 19.29
C ILE A 153 4.55 1.02 18.84
N PRO A 154 5.41 2.03 19.09
CA PRO A 154 5.18 3.37 18.59
C PRO A 154 5.36 3.37 17.06
N VAL A 155 4.36 3.87 16.35
CA VAL A 155 4.34 4.00 14.89
C VAL A 155 3.88 5.39 14.50
N ILE A 156 4.58 6.03 13.58
CA ILE A 156 4.14 7.31 13.02
C ILE A 156 3.03 7.06 12.01
N HIS A 157 1.90 7.75 12.19
CA HIS A 157 0.82 7.78 11.22
C HIS A 157 0.70 9.16 10.61
N SER A 158 0.68 9.23 9.30
CA SER A 158 0.43 10.46 8.53
C SER A 158 -0.99 10.45 8.00
N TYR A 159 -1.72 11.52 8.27
CA TYR A 159 -3.07 11.76 7.79
C TYR A 159 -3.07 12.89 6.77
N PHE A 160 -3.93 12.78 5.77
CA PHE A 160 -3.92 13.67 4.62
C PHE A 160 -5.30 14.31 4.44
N GLU A 161 -5.33 15.58 4.02
CA GLU A 161 -6.52 16.11 3.40
C GLU A 161 -6.78 15.37 2.07
N GLU A 162 -8.02 15.33 1.63
CA GLU A 162 -8.45 14.42 0.56
C GLU A 162 -7.67 14.58 -0.75
N ASP A 163 -7.27 15.82 -1.09
CA ASP A 163 -6.52 16.14 -2.30
C ASP A 163 -5.01 16.30 -2.06
N GLU A 164 -4.58 16.32 -0.80
CA GLU A 164 -3.18 16.56 -0.45
C GLU A 164 -2.20 15.58 -1.09
N PRO A 165 -2.50 14.28 -1.24
CA PRO A 165 -1.58 13.33 -1.88
C PRO A 165 -1.33 13.59 -3.37
N GLU A 166 -2.15 14.38 -4.06
CA GLU A 166 -1.99 14.65 -5.49
C GLU A 166 -0.65 15.33 -5.82
N LYS A 167 -0.11 16.11 -4.87
CA LYS A 167 1.23 16.71 -5.00
C LYS A 167 2.35 15.70 -5.22
N TYR A 168 2.15 14.42 -4.80
CA TYR A 168 3.13 13.35 -4.99
C TYR A 168 3.11 12.77 -6.41
N PHE A 169 2.03 12.99 -7.17
CA PHE A 169 1.81 12.39 -8.49
C PHE A 169 2.22 13.30 -9.67
N ASN A 170 3.15 14.21 -9.42
CA ASN A 170 3.72 15.03 -10.51
C ASN A 170 4.27 14.13 -11.63
N LYS A 171 3.95 14.43 -12.89
CA LYS A 171 4.26 13.64 -14.10
C LYS A 171 3.59 12.26 -14.11
N MET A 172 2.44 12.15 -13.47
CA MET A 172 1.57 10.98 -13.56
C MET A 172 0.15 11.42 -13.86
N LYS A 173 -0.59 10.58 -14.56
CA LYS A 173 -2.01 10.79 -14.84
C LYS A 173 -2.85 10.05 -13.81
N ILE A 174 -3.71 10.76 -13.07
CA ILE A 174 -4.69 10.13 -12.17
C ILE A 174 -5.77 9.48 -13.05
N LEU A 175 -5.89 8.16 -12.95
CA LEU A 175 -6.92 7.38 -13.64
C LEU A 175 -8.13 7.13 -12.74
N TYR A 176 -7.89 7.02 -11.44
CA TYR A 176 -8.94 6.75 -10.46
C TYR A 176 -8.59 7.37 -9.12
N LYS A 177 -9.61 7.93 -8.47
CA LYS A 177 -9.55 8.44 -7.10
C LYS A 177 -10.84 8.08 -6.39
N GLU A 178 -10.76 7.55 -5.18
CA GLU A 178 -11.92 7.25 -4.35
C GLU A 178 -11.66 7.67 -2.91
N SER A 179 -12.54 8.51 -2.35
CA SER A 179 -12.56 8.82 -0.92
C SER A 179 -13.54 7.88 -0.23
N ARG A 180 -13.09 7.19 0.81
CA ARG A 180 -13.89 6.22 1.55
C ARG A 180 -13.88 6.53 3.04
N VAL A 181 -15.06 6.58 3.64
CA VAL A 181 -15.23 6.60 5.09
C VAL A 181 -15.99 5.35 5.49
N LEU A 182 -15.33 4.50 6.28
CA LEU A 182 -15.88 3.24 6.76
C LEU A 182 -16.21 3.38 8.25
N GLU A 183 -17.46 3.16 8.62
CA GLU A 183 -17.90 3.11 10.01
C GLU A 183 -18.32 1.69 10.36
N ARG A 184 -17.84 1.19 11.49
CA ARG A 184 -18.18 -0.15 12.00
C ARG A 184 -18.24 -0.14 13.52
N ILE A 185 -18.99 -1.10 14.07
CA ILE A 185 -18.95 -1.39 15.50
C ILE A 185 -18.07 -2.62 15.69
N PHE A 186 -17.02 -2.47 16.48
CA PHE A 186 -16.11 -3.56 16.85
C PHE A 186 -15.90 -3.54 18.36
N GLU A 187 -16.18 -4.66 19.02
CA GLU A 187 -16.11 -4.79 20.49
C GLU A 187 -16.89 -3.67 21.22
N GLY A 188 -18.09 -3.34 20.71
CA GLY A 188 -18.95 -2.29 21.28
C GLY A 188 -18.49 -0.85 21.05
N LYS A 189 -17.37 -0.63 20.33
CA LYS A 189 -16.85 0.68 20.00
C LYS A 189 -17.15 1.02 18.54
N LYS A 190 -17.60 2.25 18.27
CA LYS A 190 -17.73 2.77 16.93
C LYS A 190 -16.35 3.17 16.42
N ILE A 191 -15.89 2.52 15.35
CA ILE A 191 -14.65 2.82 14.67
C ILE A 191 -14.98 3.48 13.33
N ARG A 192 -14.35 4.62 13.06
CA ARG A 192 -14.43 5.33 11.79
C ARG A 192 -13.05 5.37 11.16
N GLN A 193 -12.93 4.88 9.94
CA GLN A 193 -11.67 4.91 9.18
C GLN A 193 -11.89 5.72 7.90
N GLY A 194 -10.99 6.66 7.65
CA GLY A 194 -11.01 7.50 6.45
C GLY A 194 -9.82 7.16 5.55
N PHE A 195 -10.08 6.88 4.28
CA PHE A 195 -9.06 6.61 3.27
C PHE A 195 -9.31 7.40 2.01
N VAL A 196 -8.24 7.68 1.27
CA VAL A 196 -8.30 8.06 -0.14
C VAL A 196 -7.39 7.13 -0.94
N ASP A 197 -7.95 6.54 -1.99
CA ASP A 197 -7.29 5.59 -2.89
C ASP A 197 -7.00 6.27 -4.22
N TYR A 198 -5.79 6.05 -4.76
CA TYR A 198 -5.38 6.54 -6.08
C TYR A 198 -4.87 5.39 -6.95
N ILE A 199 -5.30 5.37 -8.21
CA ILE A 199 -4.64 4.63 -9.29
C ILE A 199 -4.13 5.67 -10.28
N VAL A 200 -2.82 5.69 -10.48
CA VAL A 200 -2.15 6.65 -11.34
C VAL A 200 -1.29 5.95 -12.37
N LYS A 201 -1.14 6.55 -13.54
CA LYS A 201 -0.34 6.04 -14.65
C LYS A 201 0.89 6.91 -14.84
N LYS A 202 2.07 6.32 -14.97
CA LYS A 202 3.32 7.00 -15.31
C LYS A 202 3.29 7.40 -16.80
N GLU A 203 3.52 8.68 -17.06
CA GLU A 203 3.66 9.23 -18.41
C GLU A 203 5.08 9.11 -18.93
#